data_bdbda6251ec8a3294a4a9ef30b8e8cf5
#
_entry.id   bdbda6251ec8a3294a4a9ef30b8e8cf5
#
_cell.length_a   1.000
_cell.length_b   1.000
_cell.length_c   1.000
_cell.angle_alpha   90.00
_cell.angle_beta   90.00
_cell.angle_gamma   90.00
#
_symmetry.space_group_name_H-M   'P 1'
#
loop_
_entity.id
_entity.type
_entity.pdbx_description
1 polymer ?
#
loop_
_entity_poly.entity_id
_entity_poly.type
_entity_poly.pdbx_seq_one_letter_code
_entity_poly.pdbx_strand_id
1 'polypeptide(L)'
;PFSDEMIDEIKEVNISDAPRSFDGTRAADAGGEGIDGKLRVFLEKDNMNLLPKGMELIEDLKNKEVIDSIQEKIKKDLKNSFIRVEYIADRKGFWLKPHLDIPEKLMTMMLFINPYNESDNLGTDFYDEDKKLVKTVPYKHNTGYFFASGSNTWHGLEKKEIKIERRCMQINYVTFPTSWPING
;
A
#
# COMPACT_ATOMS: atom_id res chain seq x y z
N PRO A 1 -2.89 -13.71 1.44
CA PRO A 1 -4.31 -13.33 1.48
C PRO A 1 -4.76 -13.12 2.92
N PHE A 2 -5.67 -12.19 3.12
CA PHE A 2 -6.31 -11.96 4.42
C PHE A 2 -7.50 -12.89 4.61
N SER A 3 -7.93 -13.05 5.86
CA SER A 3 -9.18 -13.74 6.17
C SER A 3 -10.37 -12.97 5.60
N ASP A 4 -11.48 -13.66 5.37
CA ASP A 4 -12.71 -13.03 4.87
C ASP A 4 -13.21 -11.95 5.85
N GLU A 5 -13.09 -12.18 7.14
CA GLU A 5 -13.45 -11.22 8.18
C GLU A 5 -12.62 -9.93 8.12
N MET A 6 -11.30 -10.04 7.93
CA MET A 6 -10.42 -8.88 7.74
C MET A 6 -10.79 -8.12 6.47
N ILE A 7 -11.07 -8.83 5.38
CA ILE A 7 -11.50 -8.23 4.11
C ILE A 7 -12.82 -7.49 4.28
N ASP A 8 -13.78 -8.05 4.99
CA ASP A 8 -15.07 -7.40 5.23
C ASP A 8 -14.92 -6.13 6.05
N GLU A 9 -14.08 -6.12 7.07
CA GLU A 9 -13.74 -4.87 7.78
C GLU A 9 -13.14 -3.81 6.86
N ILE A 10 -12.17 -4.20 6.02
CA ILE A 10 -11.51 -3.26 5.09
C ILE A 10 -12.52 -2.67 4.09
N LYS A 11 -13.49 -3.44 3.63
CA LYS A 11 -14.55 -2.94 2.74
C LYS A 11 -15.43 -1.89 3.42
N GLU A 12 -15.73 -2.08 4.71
CA GLU A 12 -16.60 -1.20 5.48
C GLU A 12 -15.93 0.11 5.91
N VAL A 13 -14.59 0.21 5.84
CA VAL A 13 -13.89 1.45 6.19
C VAL A 13 -14.31 2.59 5.26
N ASN A 14 -14.97 3.59 5.81
CA ASN A 14 -15.27 4.82 5.10
C ASN A 14 -14.05 5.74 5.07
N ILE A 15 -13.22 5.58 4.04
CA ILE A 15 -11.99 6.38 3.90
C ILE A 15 -12.31 7.86 3.63
N SER A 16 -13.51 8.18 3.11
CA SER A 16 -13.93 9.57 2.85
C SER A 16 -14.07 10.39 4.12
N ASP A 17 -14.47 9.77 5.21
CA ASP A 17 -14.66 10.42 6.51
C ASP A 17 -13.42 10.33 7.41
N ALA A 18 -12.42 9.53 7.01
CA ALA A 18 -11.18 9.39 7.75
C ALA A 18 -10.33 10.67 7.64
N PRO A 19 -9.59 11.02 8.71
CA PRO A 19 -8.61 12.09 8.63
C PRO A 19 -7.65 11.85 7.48
N ARG A 20 -7.49 12.83 6.60
CA ARG A 20 -6.54 12.75 5.48
C ARG A 20 -5.14 12.91 6.04
N SER A 21 -4.36 11.84 6.05
CA SER A 21 -2.93 11.93 6.29
C SER A 21 -2.24 12.23 4.96
N PHE A 22 -1.69 13.40 4.85
CA PHE A 22 -1.08 13.91 3.66
C PHE A 22 0.43 14.02 3.85
N ASP A 23 1.23 13.24 3.13
CA ASP A 23 2.60 13.61 2.87
C ASP A 23 2.59 14.45 1.57
N GLY A 24 2.66 15.75 1.70
CA GLY A 24 2.49 16.71 0.61
C GLY A 24 3.43 16.58 -0.59
N THR A 25 4.37 15.63 -0.56
CA THR A 25 5.44 15.53 -1.57
C THR A 25 5.02 14.82 -2.85
N ARG A 26 3.92 14.06 -2.86
CA ARG A 26 3.48 13.28 -4.04
C ARG A 26 2.11 13.62 -4.60
N ALA A 27 1.37 14.53 -4.01
CA ALA A 27 0.12 14.97 -4.60
C ALA A 27 0.34 15.66 -5.96
N ALA A 28 1.40 16.42 -6.11
CA ALA A 28 1.80 17.04 -7.38
C ALA A 28 2.23 16.01 -8.44
N ASP A 29 2.70 14.82 -8.03
CA ASP A 29 3.11 13.74 -8.89
C ASP A 29 1.96 12.78 -9.23
N ALA A 30 0.89 12.83 -8.51
CA ALA A 30 -0.26 11.94 -8.67
C ALA A 30 -1.23 12.40 -9.75
N GLY A 31 -0.92 13.33 -10.61
CA GLY A 31 -1.65 13.69 -11.84
C GLY A 31 -3.17 13.66 -11.76
N GLY A 32 -3.73 13.66 -10.60
CA GLY A 32 -5.17 13.68 -10.39
C GLY A 32 -5.69 15.12 -10.30
N GLU A 33 -6.96 15.32 -10.56
CA GLU A 33 -7.63 16.59 -10.30
C GLU A 33 -7.71 16.81 -8.79
N GLY A 34 -6.58 17.20 -8.19
CA GLY A 34 -6.50 17.56 -6.78
C GLY A 34 -6.41 16.38 -5.79
N ILE A 35 -6.51 16.73 -4.53
CA ILE A 35 -6.38 15.86 -3.35
C ILE A 35 -7.44 14.73 -3.32
N ASP A 36 -8.56 14.91 -4.03
CA ASP A 36 -9.70 14.00 -3.96
C ASP A 36 -9.55 12.73 -4.78
N GLY A 37 -8.61 12.68 -5.73
CA GLY A 37 -8.34 11.47 -6.53
C GLY A 37 -7.68 10.34 -5.74
N LYS A 38 -6.97 10.67 -4.66
CA LYS A 38 -6.35 9.71 -3.77
C LYS A 38 -6.70 9.99 -2.32
N LEU A 39 -7.52 9.15 -1.73
CA LEU A 39 -7.79 9.17 -0.31
C LEU A 39 -6.87 8.19 0.40
N ARG A 40 -6.33 8.61 1.54
CA ARG A 40 -5.30 7.87 2.25
C ARG A 40 -5.46 8.04 3.75
N VAL A 41 -5.37 6.95 4.50
CA VAL A 41 -5.28 7.00 5.96
C VAL A 41 -4.22 6.02 6.44
N PHE A 42 -3.37 6.47 7.36
CA PHE A 42 -2.41 5.58 8.03
C PHE A 42 -3.04 4.99 9.27
N LEU A 43 -2.78 3.71 9.50
CA LEU A 43 -3.20 3.03 10.71
C LEU A 43 -2.20 3.37 11.83
N GLU A 44 -2.68 4.11 12.82
CA GLU A 44 -1.93 4.55 13.98
C GLU A 44 -2.70 4.18 15.26
N LYS A 45 -2.08 4.29 16.42
CA LYS A 45 -2.72 3.92 17.70
C LYS A 45 -3.99 4.71 18.01
N ASP A 46 -4.05 5.95 17.56
CA ASP A 46 -5.17 6.86 17.84
C ASP A 46 -6.38 6.66 16.92
N ASN A 47 -6.23 5.91 15.83
CA ASN A 47 -7.32 5.63 14.88
C ASN A 47 -7.62 4.15 14.68
N MET A 48 -7.23 3.29 15.62
CA MET A 48 -7.43 1.84 15.55
C MET A 48 -8.91 1.43 15.44
N ASN A 49 -9.83 2.31 15.81
CA ASN A 49 -11.26 2.09 15.64
C ASN A 49 -11.70 2.02 14.16
N LEU A 50 -10.90 2.53 13.24
CA LEU A 50 -11.14 2.41 11.79
C LEU A 50 -10.97 0.98 11.29
N LEU A 51 -10.14 0.19 11.97
CA LEU A 51 -9.90 -1.21 11.67
C LEU A 51 -9.72 -2.00 12.97
N PRO A 52 -10.81 -2.49 13.59
CA PRO A 52 -10.74 -3.27 14.83
C PRO A 52 -9.76 -4.45 14.76
N LYS A 53 -9.72 -5.18 13.64
CA LYS A 53 -8.75 -6.28 13.41
C LYS A 53 -7.34 -5.80 13.01
N GLY A 54 -7.12 -4.51 12.93
CA GLY A 54 -5.80 -3.95 12.59
C GLY A 54 -4.71 -4.33 13.58
N MET A 55 -5.04 -4.55 14.86
CA MET A 55 -4.08 -5.04 15.85
C MET A 55 -3.61 -6.46 15.54
N GLU A 56 -4.51 -7.35 15.12
CA GLU A 56 -4.14 -8.71 14.69
C GLU A 56 -3.15 -8.64 13.51
N LEU A 57 -3.44 -7.79 12.52
CA LEU A 57 -2.54 -7.56 11.41
C LEU A 57 -1.16 -7.04 11.86
N ILE A 58 -1.12 -6.08 12.77
CA ILE A 58 0.14 -5.54 13.29
C ILE A 58 0.93 -6.62 14.06
N GLU A 59 0.26 -7.43 14.86
CA GLU A 59 0.92 -8.53 15.59
C GLU A 59 1.45 -9.61 14.63
N ASP A 60 0.69 -9.96 13.59
CA ASP A 60 1.14 -10.87 12.54
C ASP A 60 2.39 -10.33 11.82
N LEU A 61 2.39 -9.05 11.47
CA LEU A 61 3.55 -8.41 10.82
C LEU A 61 4.77 -8.28 11.73
N LYS A 62 4.59 -8.30 13.06
CA LYS A 62 5.68 -8.36 14.06
C LYS A 62 6.15 -9.77 14.37
N ASN A 63 5.39 -10.78 13.96
CA ASN A 63 5.76 -12.17 14.22
C ASN A 63 7.11 -12.48 13.60
N LYS A 64 7.98 -13.10 14.42
CA LYS A 64 9.36 -13.41 14.02
C LYS A 64 9.42 -14.27 12.76
N GLU A 65 8.58 -15.29 12.63
CA GLU A 65 8.55 -16.19 11.48
C GLU A 65 8.15 -15.44 10.20
N VAL A 66 7.21 -14.50 10.31
CA VAL A 66 6.79 -13.65 9.20
C VAL A 66 7.94 -12.72 8.78
N ILE A 67 8.58 -12.07 9.76
CA ILE A 67 9.74 -11.19 9.50
C ILE A 67 10.87 -11.97 8.84
N ASP A 68 11.25 -13.12 9.39
CA ASP A 68 12.32 -13.96 8.85
C ASP A 68 12.01 -14.41 7.40
N SER A 69 10.77 -14.81 7.14
CA SER A 69 10.32 -15.19 5.80
C SER A 69 10.38 -14.02 4.80
N ILE A 70 10.01 -12.83 5.22
CA ILE A 70 10.12 -11.64 4.39
C ILE A 70 11.58 -11.29 4.13
N GLN A 71 12.42 -11.24 5.18
CA GLN A 71 13.86 -10.95 5.08
C GLN A 71 14.57 -11.90 4.13
N GLU A 72 14.23 -13.19 4.20
CA GLU A 72 14.79 -14.20 3.29
C GLU A 72 14.51 -13.87 1.82
N LYS A 73 13.28 -13.40 1.52
CA LYS A 73 12.86 -13.09 0.15
C LYS A 73 13.41 -11.76 -0.36
N ILE A 74 13.41 -10.73 0.47
CA ILE A 74 13.83 -9.39 0.06
C ILE A 74 15.33 -9.15 0.21
N LYS A 75 16.05 -10.03 0.93
CA LYS A 75 17.48 -9.92 1.24
C LYS A 75 17.84 -8.59 1.95
N LYS A 76 16.97 -8.15 2.85
CA LYS A 76 17.18 -6.97 3.70
C LYS A 76 16.88 -7.30 5.15
N ASP A 77 17.65 -6.71 6.06
CA ASP A 77 17.39 -6.78 7.51
C ASP A 77 16.22 -5.84 7.87
N LEU A 78 15.24 -6.35 8.58
CA LEU A 78 14.09 -5.60 9.06
C LEU A 78 14.15 -5.32 10.57
N LYS A 79 15.23 -5.73 11.25
CA LYS A 79 15.43 -5.42 12.67
C LYS A 79 15.48 -3.91 12.87
N ASN A 80 14.90 -3.45 13.98
CA ASN A 80 14.83 -2.03 14.33
C ASN A 80 14.11 -1.16 13.29
N SER A 81 13.32 -1.75 12.42
CA SER A 81 12.42 -1.02 11.53
C SER A 81 11.06 -0.77 12.20
N PHE A 82 10.18 -0.11 11.47
CA PHE A 82 8.82 0.18 11.90
C PHE A 82 7.85 -0.30 10.82
N ILE A 83 6.69 -0.78 11.22
CA ILE A 83 5.61 -1.11 10.29
C ILE A 83 4.83 0.17 10.00
N ARG A 84 4.46 0.36 8.74
CA ARG A 84 3.51 1.37 8.30
C ARG A 84 2.41 0.71 7.49
N VAL A 85 1.18 0.87 7.92
CA VAL A 85 0.00 0.38 7.20
C VAL A 85 -0.81 1.57 6.73
N GLU A 86 -1.18 1.53 5.46
CA GLU A 86 -1.87 2.61 4.79
C GLU A 86 -3.09 2.08 4.03
N TYR A 87 -4.26 2.63 4.33
CA TYR A 87 -5.45 2.46 3.52
C TYR A 87 -5.47 3.43 2.37
N ILE A 88 -5.79 2.95 1.20
CA ILE A 88 -5.81 3.73 -0.04
C ILE A 88 -7.15 3.53 -0.73
N ALA A 89 -7.78 4.65 -1.10
CA ALA A 89 -8.89 4.69 -2.03
C ALA A 89 -8.52 5.63 -3.18
N ASP A 90 -8.20 5.06 -4.32
CA ASP A 90 -7.96 5.82 -5.54
C ASP A 90 -9.28 5.96 -6.29
N ARG A 91 -9.63 7.18 -6.69
CA ARG A 91 -10.89 7.50 -7.37
C ARG A 91 -10.66 7.97 -8.79
N LYS A 92 -11.75 8.24 -9.49
CA LYS A 92 -11.77 8.68 -10.88
C LYS A 92 -10.72 9.77 -11.14
N GLY A 93 -9.91 9.55 -12.17
CA GLY A 93 -8.84 10.47 -12.58
C GLY A 93 -7.49 10.23 -11.90
N PHE A 94 -7.41 9.37 -10.89
CA PHE A 94 -6.12 9.05 -10.26
C PHE A 94 -5.19 8.31 -11.22
N TRP A 95 -3.93 8.68 -11.21
CA TRP A 95 -2.81 7.98 -11.85
C TRP A 95 -1.51 8.34 -11.12
N LEU A 96 -0.49 7.56 -11.30
CA LEU A 96 0.81 7.76 -10.67
C LEU A 96 1.91 7.49 -11.69
N LYS A 97 2.73 8.50 -11.97
CA LYS A 97 3.86 8.32 -12.89
C LYS A 97 4.87 7.30 -12.35
N PRO A 98 5.68 6.69 -13.24
CA PRO A 98 6.77 5.82 -12.81
C PRO A 98 7.69 6.51 -11.81
N HIS A 99 7.90 5.87 -10.67
CA HIS A 99 8.75 6.38 -9.59
C HIS A 99 9.41 5.23 -8.83
N LEU A 100 10.42 5.55 -8.05
CA LEU A 100 11.00 4.70 -7.03
C LEU A 100 10.42 5.07 -5.66
N ASP A 101 10.35 4.11 -4.77
CA ASP A 101 10.07 4.40 -3.37
C ASP A 101 11.24 5.15 -2.73
N ILE A 102 10.96 5.88 -1.65
CA ILE A 102 12.00 6.54 -0.84
C ILE A 102 12.93 5.49 -0.22
N PRO A 103 14.22 5.81 0.00
CA PRO A 103 15.19 4.86 0.55
C PRO A 103 14.82 4.30 1.93
N GLU A 104 14.06 5.05 2.69
CA GLU A 104 13.58 4.67 4.02
C GLU A 104 12.56 3.52 4.01
N LYS A 105 11.96 3.21 2.87
CA LYS A 105 11.14 2.02 2.69
C LYS A 105 12.03 0.82 2.40
N LEU A 106 12.13 -0.09 3.34
CA LEU A 106 12.89 -1.34 3.16
C LEU A 106 12.13 -2.34 2.30
N MET A 107 10.81 -2.38 2.45
CA MET A 107 9.90 -3.24 1.73
C MET A 107 8.57 -2.54 1.49
N THR A 108 7.99 -2.75 0.33
CA THR A 108 6.62 -2.35 0.00
C THR A 108 5.79 -3.57 -0.36
N MET A 109 4.68 -3.75 0.32
CA MET A 109 3.64 -4.73 0.01
C MET A 109 2.37 -3.99 -0.37
N MET A 110 1.70 -4.44 -1.41
CA MET A 110 0.39 -3.94 -1.82
C MET A 110 -0.60 -5.10 -1.80
N LEU A 111 -1.70 -4.92 -1.10
CA LEU A 111 -2.86 -5.80 -1.14
C LEU A 111 -4.01 -5.10 -1.86
N PHE A 112 -4.61 -5.79 -2.80
CA PHE A 112 -5.76 -5.32 -3.55
C PHE A 112 -7.06 -5.81 -2.93
N ILE A 113 -7.96 -4.85 -2.69
CA ILE A 113 -9.32 -5.11 -2.23
C ILE A 113 -10.24 -4.56 -3.30
N ASN A 114 -10.90 -5.42 -4.05
CA ASN A 114 -11.76 -5.00 -5.16
C ASN A 114 -13.25 -5.13 -4.82
N PRO A 115 -13.81 -4.27 -3.93
CA PRO A 115 -15.18 -4.38 -3.47
C PRO A 115 -16.21 -3.97 -4.54
N TYR A 116 -15.77 -3.24 -5.55
CA TYR A 116 -16.64 -2.66 -6.59
C TYR A 116 -16.50 -3.35 -7.94
N ASN A 117 -15.78 -4.46 -8.00
CA ASN A 117 -15.54 -5.21 -9.24
C ASN A 117 -14.97 -4.33 -10.37
N GLU A 118 -14.00 -3.51 -10.02
CA GLU A 118 -13.23 -2.72 -10.98
C GLU A 118 -12.35 -3.62 -11.87
N SER A 119 -11.89 -3.07 -12.98
CA SER A 119 -11.11 -3.80 -13.96
C SER A 119 -9.78 -4.35 -13.42
N ASP A 120 -9.41 -5.55 -13.81
CA ASP A 120 -8.11 -6.18 -13.49
C ASP A 120 -6.90 -5.34 -13.93
N ASN A 121 -7.06 -4.45 -14.90
CA ASN A 121 -5.96 -3.60 -15.38
C ASN A 121 -5.57 -2.47 -14.40
N LEU A 122 -6.32 -2.29 -13.30
CA LEU A 122 -6.07 -1.28 -12.27
C LEU A 122 -5.08 -1.73 -11.19
N GLY A 123 -4.30 -2.76 -11.44
CA GLY A 123 -3.22 -3.15 -10.53
C GLY A 123 -2.05 -2.17 -10.52
N THR A 124 -0.88 -2.64 -10.19
CA THR A 124 0.33 -1.83 -10.21
C THR A 124 1.11 -2.09 -11.48
N ASP A 125 1.54 -1.02 -12.12
CA ASP A 125 2.39 -1.06 -13.30
C ASP A 125 3.87 -1.02 -12.88
N PHE A 126 4.66 -1.96 -13.38
CA PHE A 126 6.11 -2.02 -13.20
C PHE A 126 6.81 -1.68 -14.51
N TYR A 127 7.91 -0.96 -14.39
CA TYR A 127 8.65 -0.38 -15.52
C TYR A 127 10.11 -0.77 -15.44
N ASP A 128 10.77 -0.77 -16.61
CA ASP A 128 12.23 -0.85 -16.69
C ASP A 128 12.91 0.49 -16.37
N GLU A 129 14.22 0.54 -16.51
CA GLU A 129 15.02 1.75 -16.25
C GLU A 129 14.70 2.89 -17.22
N ASP A 130 14.27 2.57 -18.44
CA ASP A 130 13.83 3.53 -19.47
C ASP A 130 12.36 3.97 -19.26
N LYS A 131 11.71 3.54 -18.18
CA LYS A 131 10.30 3.81 -17.86
C LYS A 131 9.32 3.22 -18.87
N LYS A 132 9.72 2.14 -19.55
CA LYS A 132 8.80 1.37 -20.39
C LYS A 132 8.07 0.35 -19.53
N LEU A 133 6.77 0.21 -19.76
CA LEU A 133 5.93 -0.76 -19.06
C LEU A 133 6.42 -2.18 -19.35
N VAL A 134 6.73 -2.92 -18.28
CA VAL A 134 7.15 -4.33 -18.35
C VAL A 134 6.02 -5.25 -17.94
N LYS A 135 5.28 -4.88 -16.89
CA LYS A 135 4.24 -5.74 -16.32
C LYS A 135 3.23 -4.92 -15.53
N THR A 136 1.96 -5.28 -15.67
CA THR A 136 0.90 -4.89 -14.74
C THR A 136 0.56 -6.06 -13.84
N VAL A 137 0.67 -5.89 -12.52
CA VAL A 137 0.14 -6.88 -11.57
C VAL A 137 -1.39 -6.74 -11.56
N PRO A 138 -2.16 -7.81 -11.82
CA PRO A 138 -3.62 -7.69 -11.91
C PRO A 138 -4.25 -7.21 -10.61
N TYR A 139 -5.24 -6.30 -10.72
CA TYR A 139 -6.07 -5.84 -9.60
C TYR A 139 -7.16 -6.87 -9.30
N LYS A 140 -6.80 -7.90 -8.57
CA LYS A 140 -7.72 -8.97 -8.17
C LYS A 140 -7.99 -8.93 -6.68
N HIS A 141 -9.23 -9.18 -6.33
CA HIS A 141 -9.67 -9.21 -4.94
C HIS A 141 -8.84 -10.16 -4.07
N ASN A 142 -8.40 -9.68 -2.90
CA ASN A 142 -7.59 -10.41 -1.92
C ASN A 142 -6.30 -11.01 -2.50
N THR A 143 -5.67 -10.32 -3.43
CA THR A 143 -4.35 -10.64 -3.97
C THR A 143 -3.42 -9.46 -3.81
N GLY A 144 -2.13 -9.69 -3.99
CA GLY A 144 -1.16 -8.62 -3.88
C GLY A 144 0.24 -9.08 -4.26
N TYR A 145 1.19 -8.23 -3.95
CA TYR A 145 2.61 -8.44 -4.19
C TYR A 145 3.43 -7.73 -3.13
N PHE A 146 4.68 -8.07 -3.04
CA PHE A 146 5.67 -7.27 -2.30
C PHE A 146 7.03 -7.28 -3.00
N PHE A 147 7.83 -6.26 -2.73
CA PHE A 147 9.19 -6.14 -3.24
C PHE A 147 10.10 -5.40 -2.26
N ALA A 148 11.39 -5.67 -2.37
CA ALA A 148 12.41 -4.84 -1.74
C ALA A 148 12.54 -3.53 -2.51
N SER A 149 12.40 -2.39 -1.85
CA SER A 149 12.63 -1.10 -2.50
C SER A 149 14.09 -0.96 -2.92
N GLY A 150 14.33 -0.56 -4.14
CA GLY A 150 15.67 -0.45 -4.72
C GLY A 150 15.70 0.47 -5.93
N SER A 151 16.87 0.63 -6.53
CA SER A 151 17.10 1.53 -7.67
C SER A 151 16.45 1.09 -8.98
N ASN A 152 15.99 -0.16 -9.05
CA ASN A 152 15.38 -0.76 -10.24
C ASN A 152 13.90 -1.12 -10.06
N THR A 153 13.27 -0.73 -8.96
CA THR A 153 11.86 -1.05 -8.67
C THR A 153 10.92 0.06 -9.11
N TRP A 154 11.04 0.50 -10.37
CA TRP A 154 10.19 1.51 -10.95
C TRP A 154 8.75 1.00 -11.07
N HIS A 155 7.82 1.74 -10.49
CA HIS A 155 6.41 1.38 -10.49
C HIS A 155 5.50 2.62 -10.48
N GLY A 156 4.24 2.40 -10.80
CA GLY A 156 3.22 3.44 -10.84
C GLY A 156 1.86 2.88 -11.24
N LEU A 157 1.02 3.74 -11.75
CA LEU A 157 -0.27 3.40 -12.31
C LEU A 157 -0.53 4.32 -13.52
N GLU A 158 -0.52 3.75 -14.72
CA GLU A 158 -0.89 4.48 -15.91
C GLU A 158 -2.32 5.04 -15.80
N LYS A 159 -2.60 6.10 -16.53
CA LYS A 159 -3.93 6.68 -16.56
C LYS A 159 -4.92 5.70 -17.15
N LYS A 160 -5.81 5.19 -16.32
CA LYS A 160 -6.85 4.21 -16.65
C LYS A 160 -8.17 4.64 -16.03
N GLU A 161 -9.29 4.10 -16.55
CA GLU A 161 -10.60 4.41 -16.00
C GLU A 161 -10.78 3.71 -14.65
N ILE A 162 -11.04 4.49 -13.60
CA ILE A 162 -11.58 4.02 -12.32
C ILE A 162 -13.05 4.47 -12.30
N LYS A 163 -13.97 3.51 -12.23
CA LYS A 163 -15.40 3.81 -12.29
C LYS A 163 -15.94 4.30 -10.95
N ILE A 164 -15.60 3.60 -9.88
CA ILE A 164 -16.04 3.88 -8.52
C ILE A 164 -14.82 4.15 -7.65
N GLU A 165 -14.04 3.12 -7.33
CA GLU A 165 -12.90 3.22 -6.43
C GLU A 165 -11.97 2.02 -6.56
N ARG A 166 -10.67 2.28 -6.65
CA ARG A 166 -9.62 1.30 -6.52
C ARG A 166 -9.14 1.28 -5.07
N ARG A 167 -9.53 0.27 -4.30
CA ARG A 167 -9.18 0.14 -2.89
C ARG A 167 -7.99 -0.78 -2.71
N CYS A 168 -7.02 -0.32 -1.93
CA CYS A 168 -5.80 -1.05 -1.62
C CYS A 168 -5.40 -0.86 -0.16
N MET A 169 -4.60 -1.79 0.34
CA MET A 169 -3.83 -1.61 1.55
C MET A 169 -2.36 -1.68 1.20
N GLN A 170 -1.57 -0.68 1.61
CA GLN A 170 -0.12 -0.71 1.49
C GLN A 170 0.50 -0.96 2.86
N ILE A 171 1.43 -1.91 2.90
CA ILE A 171 2.20 -2.23 4.10
C ILE A 171 3.67 -2.01 3.76
N ASN A 172 4.37 -1.28 4.62
CA ASN A 172 5.79 -1.07 4.49
C ASN A 172 6.51 -1.44 5.80
N TYR A 173 7.76 -1.90 5.66
CA TYR A 173 8.74 -1.79 6.71
C TYR A 173 9.63 -0.58 6.39
N VAL A 174 9.76 0.32 7.36
CA VAL A 174 10.42 1.63 7.18
C VAL A 174 11.45 1.89 8.27
N THR A 175 12.41 2.78 7.98
CA THR A 175 13.46 3.15 8.95
C THR A 175 13.08 4.32 9.85
N PHE A 176 12.04 5.08 9.51
CA PHE A 176 11.55 6.18 10.33
C PHE A 176 10.48 5.69 11.34
N PRO A 177 10.35 6.36 12.49
CA PRO A 177 9.38 5.99 13.51
C PRO A 177 7.93 6.03 13.04
N THR A 178 7.17 5.02 13.44
CA THR A 178 5.70 4.96 13.38
C THR A 178 5.17 4.45 14.73
N SER A 179 3.88 4.30 14.88
CA SER A 179 3.27 3.68 16.07
C SER A 179 3.69 2.21 16.30
N TRP A 180 4.34 1.56 15.32
CA TRP A 180 4.51 0.10 15.27
C TRP A 180 5.98 -0.31 15.11
N PRO A 181 6.81 -0.17 16.17
CA PRO A 181 8.21 -0.60 16.12
C PRO A 181 8.35 -2.12 16.05
N ILE A 182 9.36 -2.58 15.28
CA ILE A 182 9.88 -3.93 15.33
C ILE A 182 11.04 -3.93 16.34
N ASN A 183 10.84 -4.58 17.45
CA ASN A 183 11.93 -4.79 18.41
C ASN A 183 12.84 -5.90 17.87
N GLY A 184 14.12 -5.63 17.90
CA GLY A 184 15.16 -6.58 17.47
C GLY A 184 15.34 -7.75 18.42
#